data_af69f1011d172f994fccb51511823887
#
_entry.id   af69f1011d172f994fccb51511823887
#
_cell.length_a   1.000
_cell.length_b   1.000
_cell.length_c   1.000
_cell.angle_alpha   90.00
_cell.angle_beta   90.00
_cell.angle_gamma   90.00
#
_symmetry.space_group_name_H-M   'P 1'
#
loop_
_entity.id
_entity.type
_entity.pdbx_description
1 polymer ?
#
loop_
_entity_poly.entity_id
_entity_poly.type
_entity_poly.pdbx_seq_one_letter_code
_entity_poly.pdbx_strand_id
1 'polypeptide(L)'
;MRNLQCQAGQLLSRPSVPTETGASSGLHSLGLEPERDGLIYVPESYQLAKPAPLVLMLHGAGGDAEGALRWLTGLADTYGLLLLAVESRDRTWDVIVSRYGPDIAVIDRALEQTFRRYAVDAGRVAIAGFSDGASYALSVGITNGDLFTHIIAFSPGFMAPVTQRGEPQIFISHGTSDPVLPINHRCSRRIVPQLQQTGYDTRYREFEGGHIVPADVSREAMTWLTTQA
;
A
#
# COMPACT_ATOMS: atom_id res chain seq x y z
N MET A 1 16.42 19.48 2.15
CA MET A 1 15.90 18.53 3.18
C MET A 1 14.99 17.46 2.57
N ARG A 2 13.91 17.78 1.82
CA ARG A 2 13.03 16.75 1.19
C ARG A 2 13.79 15.67 0.39
N ASN A 3 14.81 16.04 -0.41
CA ASN A 3 15.60 15.06 -1.19
C ASN A 3 16.37 14.02 -0.34
N LEU A 4 16.91 14.41 0.81
CA LEU A 4 17.61 13.48 1.70
C LEU A 4 16.63 12.53 2.40
N GLN A 5 15.41 12.99 2.69
CA GLN A 5 14.37 12.18 3.31
C GLN A 5 13.78 11.17 2.33
N CYS A 6 13.56 11.56 1.07
CA CYS A 6 13.15 10.63 0.01
C CYS A 6 14.19 9.52 -0.20
N GLN A 7 15.49 9.85 -0.19
CA GLN A 7 16.59 8.88 -0.29
C GLN A 7 16.66 7.91 0.91
N ALA A 8 16.09 8.30 2.05
CA ALA A 8 15.94 7.44 3.23
C ALA A 8 14.60 6.68 3.25
N GLY A 9 13.80 6.71 2.19
CA GLY A 9 12.49 6.06 2.11
C GLY A 9 11.42 6.68 3.01
N GLN A 10 11.64 7.93 3.48
CA GLN A 10 10.78 8.59 4.46
C GLN A 10 9.68 9.42 3.80
N LEU A 11 8.45 9.24 4.28
CA LEU A 11 7.26 10.02 3.93
C LEU A 11 7.00 11.08 5.00
N LEU A 12 6.66 12.29 4.57
CA LEU A 12 6.43 13.44 5.46
C LEU A 12 4.95 13.74 5.69
N SER A 13 4.12 13.34 4.73
CA SER A 13 2.68 13.60 4.76
C SER A 13 2.01 12.83 5.89
N ARG A 14 1.08 13.48 6.58
CA ARG A 14 0.30 12.87 7.67
C ARG A 14 -1.17 13.24 7.53
N PRO A 15 -2.10 12.35 7.97
CA PRO A 15 -3.52 12.68 8.05
C PRO A 15 -3.76 13.98 8.80
N SER A 16 -4.62 14.83 8.26
CA SER A 16 -4.98 16.12 8.82
C SER A 16 -6.45 16.44 8.55
N VAL A 17 -6.96 17.45 9.18
CA VAL A 17 -8.29 17.97 8.83
C VAL A 17 -8.22 18.49 7.39
N PRO A 18 -9.13 18.06 6.49
CA PRO A 18 -9.15 18.52 5.11
C PRO A 18 -9.31 20.03 5.00
N THR A 19 -8.53 20.64 4.11
CA THR A 19 -8.55 22.09 3.82
C THR A 19 -9.06 22.40 2.42
N GLU A 20 -9.28 21.36 1.61
CA GLU A 20 -9.77 21.45 0.24
C GLU A 20 -10.97 20.53 0.04
N THR A 21 -11.79 20.81 -0.98
CA THR A 21 -12.87 19.91 -1.37
C THR A 21 -12.31 18.78 -2.20
N GLY A 22 -12.61 17.54 -1.80
CA GLY A 22 -12.32 16.33 -2.57
C GLY A 22 -13.27 16.16 -3.75
N ALA A 23 -12.94 15.23 -4.64
CA ALA A 23 -13.84 14.81 -5.71
C ALA A 23 -15.07 14.05 -5.14
N SER A 24 -16.10 13.91 -5.97
CA SER A 24 -17.26 13.06 -5.68
C SER A 24 -16.86 11.58 -5.64
N SER A 25 -17.83 10.70 -5.32
CA SER A 25 -17.61 9.24 -5.41
C SER A 25 -17.17 8.80 -6.80
N GLY A 26 -16.40 7.71 -6.86
CA GLY A 26 -15.86 7.13 -8.08
C GLY A 26 -14.36 7.27 -8.24
N LEU A 27 -13.86 6.93 -9.41
CA LEU A 27 -12.43 6.93 -9.76
C LEU A 27 -12.01 8.27 -10.37
N HIS A 28 -10.93 8.85 -9.88
CA HIS A 28 -10.41 10.15 -10.32
C HIS A 28 -8.89 10.11 -10.46
N SER A 29 -8.36 10.81 -11.49
CA SER A 29 -6.93 11.10 -11.62
C SER A 29 -6.49 12.08 -10.53
N LEU A 30 -5.28 11.89 -10.01
CA LEU A 30 -4.68 12.84 -9.05
C LEU A 30 -4.22 14.13 -9.72
N GLY A 31 -3.80 14.07 -10.99
CA GLY A 31 -3.28 15.20 -11.73
C GLY A 31 -1.91 15.67 -11.22
N LEU A 32 -1.12 14.77 -10.65
CA LEU A 32 0.22 15.08 -10.13
C LEU A 32 1.28 15.13 -11.21
N GLU A 33 1.12 14.31 -12.22
CA GLU A 33 2.07 14.14 -13.31
C GLU A 33 1.34 14.00 -14.65
N PRO A 34 1.91 14.50 -15.76
CA PRO A 34 1.30 14.35 -17.09
C PRO A 34 1.31 12.90 -17.60
N GLU A 35 2.30 12.12 -17.18
CA GLU A 35 2.45 10.70 -17.48
C GLU A 35 2.71 9.95 -16.18
N ARG A 36 2.29 8.68 -16.10
CA ARG A 36 2.44 7.83 -14.91
C ARG A 36 1.90 8.54 -13.66
N ASP A 37 0.67 9.03 -13.76
CA ASP A 37 -0.03 9.71 -12.67
C ASP A 37 -0.49 8.70 -11.59
N GLY A 38 -1.31 9.14 -10.68
CA GLY A 38 -1.98 8.31 -9.69
C GLY A 38 -3.49 8.44 -9.82
N LEU A 39 -4.18 7.54 -9.15
CA LEU A 39 -5.64 7.47 -9.09
C LEU A 39 -6.11 7.44 -7.65
N ILE A 40 -7.26 8.05 -7.38
CA ILE A 40 -8.00 7.88 -6.15
C ILE A 40 -9.40 7.39 -6.45
N TYR A 41 -9.83 6.35 -5.74
CA TYR A 41 -11.22 5.92 -5.71
C TYR A 41 -11.87 6.36 -4.42
N VAL A 42 -12.98 7.09 -4.52
CA VAL A 42 -13.79 7.57 -3.40
C VAL A 42 -15.05 6.72 -3.31
N PRO A 43 -15.28 5.98 -2.21
CA PRO A 43 -16.45 5.11 -2.10
C PRO A 43 -17.75 5.93 -2.04
N GLU A 44 -18.86 5.35 -2.49
CA GLU A 44 -20.18 6.00 -2.47
C GLU A 44 -20.62 6.41 -1.06
N SER A 45 -20.20 5.63 -0.05
CA SER A 45 -20.50 5.88 1.36
C SER A 45 -19.65 6.97 2.02
N TYR A 46 -18.66 7.55 1.30
CA TYR A 46 -17.75 8.53 1.87
C TYR A 46 -18.47 9.80 2.32
N GLN A 47 -18.16 10.24 3.53
CA GLN A 47 -18.66 11.50 4.11
C GLN A 47 -17.52 12.22 4.80
N LEU A 48 -17.36 13.52 4.54
CA LEU A 48 -16.31 14.35 5.13
C LEU A 48 -16.35 14.34 6.67
N ALA A 49 -17.53 14.26 7.27
CA ALA A 49 -17.70 14.23 8.72
C ALA A 49 -17.32 12.89 9.37
N LYS A 50 -17.13 11.84 8.56
CA LYS A 50 -16.75 10.49 9.03
C LYS A 50 -15.44 10.06 8.37
N PRO A 51 -14.30 10.17 9.07
CA PRO A 51 -13.02 9.76 8.52
C PRO A 51 -13.05 8.30 8.01
N ALA A 52 -12.54 8.07 6.80
CA ALA A 52 -12.53 6.78 6.13
C ALA A 52 -11.15 6.12 6.20
N PRO A 53 -11.06 4.78 6.28
CA PRO A 53 -9.81 4.07 6.08
C PRO A 53 -9.20 4.37 4.70
N LEU A 54 -7.88 4.47 4.62
CA LEU A 54 -7.13 4.68 3.37
C LEU A 54 -6.26 3.48 3.06
N VAL A 55 -6.31 3.00 1.82
CA VAL A 55 -5.38 1.99 1.30
C VAL A 55 -4.59 2.57 0.12
N LEU A 56 -3.29 2.78 0.30
CA LEU A 56 -2.37 3.04 -0.80
C LEU A 56 -1.97 1.71 -1.43
N MET A 57 -2.37 1.47 -2.70
CA MET A 57 -2.11 0.23 -3.42
C MET A 57 -1.02 0.40 -4.48
N LEU A 58 0.00 -0.47 -4.45
CA LEU A 58 1.17 -0.43 -5.30
C LEU A 58 1.16 -1.59 -6.30
N HIS A 59 1.34 -1.25 -7.60
CA HIS A 59 1.32 -2.22 -8.69
C HIS A 59 2.57 -3.13 -8.72
N GLY A 60 2.46 -4.29 -9.36
CA GLY A 60 3.60 -5.15 -9.69
C GLY A 60 4.45 -4.59 -10.84
N ALA A 61 5.58 -5.25 -11.15
CA ALA A 61 6.46 -4.84 -12.24
C ALA A 61 5.70 -4.67 -13.58
N GLY A 62 5.91 -3.53 -14.24
CA GLY A 62 5.28 -3.20 -15.52
C GLY A 62 3.79 -2.92 -15.44
N GLY A 63 3.22 -2.79 -14.23
CA GLY A 63 1.83 -2.40 -14.00
C GLY A 63 1.62 -0.89 -13.97
N ASP A 64 0.39 -0.51 -13.66
CA ASP A 64 -0.09 0.86 -13.57
C ASP A 64 -1.03 1.04 -12.37
N ALA A 65 -1.50 2.26 -12.13
CA ALA A 65 -2.37 2.60 -11.02
C ALA A 65 -3.75 1.92 -11.13
N GLU A 66 -4.33 1.83 -12.34
CA GLU A 66 -5.63 1.18 -12.57
C GLU A 66 -5.54 -0.32 -12.32
N GLY A 67 -4.50 -0.98 -12.84
CA GLY A 67 -4.21 -2.38 -12.59
C GLY A 67 -3.99 -2.69 -11.12
N ALA A 68 -3.40 -1.78 -10.35
CA ALA A 68 -3.26 -1.94 -8.90
C ALA A 68 -4.62 -1.91 -8.18
N LEU A 69 -5.48 -0.96 -8.52
CA LEU A 69 -6.78 -0.79 -7.85
C LEU A 69 -7.78 -1.92 -8.13
N ARG A 70 -7.68 -2.60 -9.26
CA ARG A 70 -8.65 -3.62 -9.70
C ARG A 70 -8.95 -4.71 -8.68
N TRP A 71 -8.00 -5.06 -7.82
CA TRP A 71 -8.19 -6.09 -6.79
C TRP A 71 -9.04 -5.60 -5.60
N LEU A 72 -9.16 -4.28 -5.40
CA LEU A 72 -9.80 -3.68 -4.24
C LEU A 72 -11.01 -2.80 -4.58
N THR A 73 -11.16 -2.31 -5.82
CA THR A 73 -12.23 -1.39 -6.22
C THR A 73 -13.63 -1.96 -5.90
N GLY A 74 -13.85 -3.26 -6.20
CA GLY A 74 -15.12 -3.92 -5.87
C GLY A 74 -15.38 -4.10 -4.36
N LEU A 75 -14.39 -3.85 -3.51
CA LEU A 75 -14.50 -3.92 -2.05
C LEU A 75 -14.61 -2.53 -1.41
N ALA A 76 -14.22 -1.47 -2.15
CA ALA A 76 -14.15 -0.12 -1.62
C ALA A 76 -15.49 0.37 -1.04
N ASP A 77 -16.58 0.19 -1.79
CA ASP A 77 -17.92 0.60 -1.33
C ASP A 77 -18.42 -0.26 -0.16
N THR A 78 -18.12 -1.56 -0.19
CA THR A 78 -18.52 -2.50 0.87
C THR A 78 -17.88 -2.14 2.22
N TYR A 79 -16.61 -1.74 2.20
CA TYR A 79 -15.84 -1.46 3.41
C TYR A 79 -15.64 0.04 3.68
N GLY A 80 -16.15 0.92 2.82
CA GLY A 80 -16.01 2.38 2.95
C GLY A 80 -14.57 2.88 2.82
N LEU A 81 -13.78 2.29 1.89
CA LEU A 81 -12.36 2.55 1.75
C LEU A 81 -12.07 3.65 0.71
N LEU A 82 -11.26 4.62 1.09
CA LEU A 82 -10.52 5.42 0.11
C LEU A 82 -9.38 4.55 -0.46
N LEU A 83 -9.33 4.40 -1.78
CA LEU A 83 -8.23 3.69 -2.42
C LEU A 83 -7.37 4.67 -3.20
N LEU A 84 -6.08 4.71 -2.90
CA LEU A 84 -5.08 5.52 -3.57
C LEU A 84 -4.11 4.60 -4.30
N ALA A 85 -3.78 4.89 -5.55
CA ALA A 85 -2.70 4.24 -6.26
C ALA A 85 -1.83 5.27 -6.95
N VAL A 86 -0.55 5.02 -7.02
CA VAL A 86 0.41 5.80 -7.81
C VAL A 86 1.18 4.86 -8.73
N GLU A 87 1.74 5.40 -9.78
CA GLU A 87 2.62 4.64 -10.66
C GLU A 87 4.08 4.85 -10.29
N SER A 88 4.88 3.78 -10.36
CA SER A 88 6.35 3.87 -10.24
C SER A 88 6.92 4.76 -11.35
N ARG A 89 8.03 5.44 -11.10
CA ARG A 89 8.66 6.33 -12.09
C ARG A 89 9.38 5.59 -13.21
N ASP A 90 9.56 4.28 -13.05
CA ASP A 90 10.11 3.39 -14.06
C ASP A 90 9.20 2.16 -14.19
N ARG A 91 9.66 1.11 -14.85
CA ARG A 91 8.94 -0.17 -15.01
C ARG A 91 8.57 -0.82 -13.67
N THR A 92 9.37 -0.58 -12.63
CA THR A 92 9.13 -1.02 -11.26
C THR A 92 9.65 0.02 -10.25
N TRP A 93 9.50 -0.26 -8.96
CA TRP A 93 9.81 0.66 -7.86
C TRP A 93 11.30 0.87 -7.68
N ASP A 94 11.70 2.07 -7.34
CA ASP A 94 13.09 2.55 -7.29
C ASP A 94 14.01 1.69 -6.43
N VAL A 95 13.59 1.21 -5.26
CA VAL A 95 14.40 0.35 -4.38
C VAL A 95 14.72 -1.01 -4.99
N ILE A 96 13.94 -1.47 -5.97
CA ILE A 96 14.15 -2.75 -6.65
C ILE A 96 15.29 -2.67 -7.65
N VAL A 97 15.40 -1.51 -8.32
CA VAL A 97 16.42 -1.27 -9.35
C VAL A 97 17.69 -0.61 -8.80
N SER A 98 17.59 0.16 -7.70
CA SER A 98 18.75 0.83 -7.11
C SER A 98 18.58 1.16 -5.63
N ARG A 99 17.92 2.28 -5.31
CA ARG A 99 17.71 2.82 -3.97
C ARG A 99 16.49 3.73 -3.96
N TYR A 100 15.93 4.01 -2.78
CA TYR A 100 14.84 4.96 -2.64
C TYR A 100 15.14 6.32 -3.27
N GLY A 101 14.14 6.91 -3.91
CA GLY A 101 14.28 8.18 -4.62
C GLY A 101 12.95 8.75 -5.11
N PRO A 102 12.73 8.82 -6.44
CA PRO A 102 11.61 9.54 -7.02
C PRO A 102 10.24 8.94 -6.69
N ASP A 103 10.12 7.62 -6.50
CA ASP A 103 8.84 6.99 -6.18
C ASP A 103 8.34 7.42 -4.79
N ILE A 104 9.23 7.55 -3.81
CA ILE A 104 8.88 8.08 -2.48
C ILE A 104 8.35 9.50 -2.58
N ALA A 105 8.95 10.35 -3.43
CA ALA A 105 8.50 11.73 -3.60
C ALA A 105 7.09 11.82 -4.21
N VAL A 106 6.76 10.94 -5.15
CA VAL A 106 5.43 10.87 -5.77
C VAL A 106 4.40 10.33 -4.78
N ILE A 107 4.73 9.27 -4.05
CA ILE A 107 3.87 8.73 -2.98
C ILE A 107 3.58 9.81 -1.93
N ASP A 108 4.60 10.55 -1.49
CA ASP A 108 4.41 11.60 -0.47
C ASP A 108 3.48 12.72 -0.97
N ARG A 109 3.64 13.18 -2.24
CA ARG A 109 2.73 14.16 -2.84
C ARG A 109 1.30 13.65 -3.00
N ALA A 110 1.13 12.38 -3.39
CA ALA A 110 -0.18 11.75 -3.51
C ALA A 110 -0.90 11.68 -2.15
N LEU A 111 -0.18 11.29 -1.11
CA LEU A 111 -0.69 11.28 0.26
C LEU A 111 -1.00 12.69 0.77
N GLU A 112 -0.11 13.67 0.55
CA GLU A 112 -0.35 15.08 0.91
C GLU A 112 -1.64 15.59 0.27
N GLN A 113 -1.82 15.38 -1.04
CA GLN A 113 -3.04 15.78 -1.73
C GLN A 113 -4.28 15.08 -1.20
N THR A 114 -4.18 13.78 -0.92
CA THR A 114 -5.28 12.99 -0.35
C THR A 114 -5.68 13.50 1.03
N PHE A 115 -4.73 13.73 1.93
CA PHE A 115 -5.01 14.23 3.29
C PHE A 115 -5.56 15.66 3.30
N ARG A 116 -5.22 16.49 2.31
CA ARG A 116 -5.79 17.83 2.17
C ARG A 116 -7.24 17.81 1.69
N ARG A 117 -7.68 16.78 0.99
CA ARG A 117 -8.99 16.70 0.34
C ARG A 117 -9.98 15.77 1.03
N TYR A 118 -9.50 14.78 1.75
CA TYR A 118 -10.34 13.75 2.33
C TYR A 118 -10.05 13.53 3.81
N ALA A 119 -11.14 13.36 4.60
CA ALA A 119 -11.02 12.94 5.98
C ALA A 119 -10.61 11.47 6.06
N VAL A 120 -9.36 11.23 6.45
CA VAL A 120 -8.77 9.91 6.58
C VAL A 120 -8.69 9.51 8.05
N ASP A 121 -9.10 8.29 8.37
CA ASP A 121 -8.92 7.71 9.69
C ASP A 121 -7.44 7.37 9.93
N ALA A 122 -6.78 8.15 10.77
CA ALA A 122 -5.37 7.97 11.09
C ALA A 122 -5.04 6.62 11.76
N GLY A 123 -6.03 5.96 12.35
CA GLY A 123 -5.90 4.60 12.90
C GLY A 123 -5.98 3.51 11.84
N ARG A 124 -6.38 3.85 10.61
CA ARG A 124 -6.57 2.89 9.51
C ARG A 124 -6.01 3.41 8.19
N VAL A 125 -4.69 3.66 8.18
CA VAL A 125 -3.91 4.00 6.98
C VAL A 125 -3.08 2.79 6.61
N ALA A 126 -3.40 2.16 5.49
CA ALA A 126 -2.71 0.98 5.00
C ALA A 126 -1.85 1.29 3.77
N ILE A 127 -0.71 0.61 3.66
CA ILE A 127 0.04 0.46 2.41
C ILE A 127 -0.08 -0.99 1.95
N ALA A 128 -0.50 -1.18 0.72
CA ALA A 128 -0.72 -2.48 0.11
C ALA A 128 0.04 -2.62 -1.21
N GLY A 129 0.31 -3.84 -1.65
CA GLY A 129 0.91 -4.06 -2.96
C GLY A 129 0.89 -5.51 -3.40
N PHE A 130 1.15 -5.71 -4.68
CA PHE A 130 1.29 -7.02 -5.30
C PHE A 130 2.68 -7.19 -5.91
N SER A 131 3.33 -8.37 -5.75
CA SER A 131 4.62 -8.68 -6.38
C SER A 131 5.71 -7.68 -5.96
N ASP A 132 6.30 -6.96 -6.92
CA ASP A 132 7.26 -5.88 -6.66
C ASP A 132 6.64 -4.79 -5.77
N GLY A 133 5.37 -4.43 -6.01
CA GLY A 133 4.63 -3.50 -5.15
C GLY A 133 4.45 -4.01 -3.72
N ALA A 134 4.33 -5.34 -3.52
CA ALA A 134 4.27 -5.93 -2.18
C ALA A 134 5.61 -5.85 -1.45
N SER A 135 6.71 -6.08 -2.17
CA SER A 135 8.07 -5.92 -1.63
C SER A 135 8.36 -4.47 -1.25
N TYR A 136 7.87 -3.53 -2.08
CA TYR A 136 7.97 -2.10 -1.81
C TYR A 136 7.08 -1.67 -0.65
N ALA A 137 5.84 -2.19 -0.57
CA ALA A 137 4.92 -1.93 0.53
C ALA A 137 5.48 -2.36 1.89
N LEU A 138 6.08 -3.55 1.99
CA LEU A 138 6.78 -3.98 3.20
C LEU A 138 7.93 -3.02 3.56
N SER A 139 8.75 -2.65 2.57
CA SER A 139 9.94 -1.83 2.77
C SER A 139 9.59 -0.41 3.22
N VAL A 140 8.67 0.25 2.50
CA VAL A 140 8.20 1.62 2.80
C VAL A 140 7.31 1.63 4.05
N GLY A 141 6.44 0.63 4.21
CA GLY A 141 5.52 0.54 5.34
C GLY A 141 6.25 0.41 6.68
N ILE A 142 7.27 -0.46 6.76
CA ILE A 142 8.10 -0.61 7.97
C ILE A 142 8.91 0.67 8.23
N THR A 143 9.45 1.30 7.17
CA THR A 143 10.20 2.57 7.30
C THR A 143 9.31 3.71 7.80
N ASN A 144 7.99 3.66 7.54
CA ASN A 144 7.01 4.69 7.87
C ASN A 144 5.82 4.13 8.71
N GLY A 145 6.07 3.22 9.62
CA GLY A 145 5.04 2.66 10.51
C GLY A 145 4.49 3.66 11.54
N ASP A 146 5.01 4.87 11.56
CA ASP A 146 4.42 6.03 12.25
C ASP A 146 3.33 6.74 11.42
N LEU A 147 3.18 6.36 10.14
CA LEU A 147 2.11 6.75 9.24
C LEU A 147 1.17 5.57 8.94
N PHE A 148 1.75 4.45 8.50
CA PHE A 148 0.99 3.27 8.13
C PHE A 148 0.73 2.39 9.36
N THR A 149 -0.53 2.23 9.70
CA THR A 149 -0.96 1.31 10.77
C THR A 149 -1.02 -0.13 10.30
N HIS A 150 -1.16 -0.34 8.98
CA HIS A 150 -1.28 -1.65 8.36
C HIS A 150 -0.43 -1.77 7.10
N ILE A 151 0.17 -2.94 6.89
CA ILE A 151 0.90 -3.30 5.67
C ILE A 151 0.27 -4.57 5.10
N ILE A 152 -0.08 -4.55 3.80
CA ILE A 152 -0.71 -5.68 3.11
C ILE A 152 0.15 -6.06 1.91
N ALA A 153 0.77 -7.23 1.95
CA ALA A 153 1.71 -7.68 0.93
C ALA A 153 1.21 -8.97 0.25
N PHE A 154 0.76 -8.84 -0.99
CA PHE A 154 0.34 -9.98 -1.81
C PHE A 154 1.53 -10.49 -2.65
N SER A 155 2.03 -11.68 -2.34
CA SER A 155 3.18 -12.33 -2.99
C SER A 155 4.46 -11.48 -3.01
N PRO A 156 4.98 -11.02 -1.84
CA PRO A 156 6.24 -10.27 -1.79
C PRO A 156 7.45 -11.16 -2.08
N GLY A 157 8.47 -10.58 -2.74
CA GLY A 157 9.75 -11.25 -3.00
C GLY A 157 10.81 -10.98 -1.94
N PHE A 158 10.80 -9.78 -1.35
CA PHE A 158 11.76 -9.34 -0.35
C PHE A 158 11.21 -8.18 0.51
N MET A 159 11.99 -7.74 1.48
CA MET A 159 11.81 -6.47 2.19
C MET A 159 13.19 -5.82 2.40
N ALA A 160 13.24 -4.48 2.30
CA ALA A 160 14.45 -3.68 2.48
C ALA A 160 14.14 -2.34 3.20
N PRO A 161 13.61 -2.39 4.44
CA PRO A 161 13.36 -1.17 5.19
C PRO A 161 14.68 -0.47 5.55
N VAL A 162 14.71 0.86 5.51
CA VAL A 162 15.88 1.65 5.91
C VAL A 162 15.96 1.77 7.43
N THR A 163 14.80 1.97 8.04
CA THR A 163 14.64 2.05 9.50
C THR A 163 13.35 1.32 9.88
N GLN A 164 13.19 1.04 11.16
CA GLN A 164 11.94 0.53 11.71
C GLN A 164 11.29 1.64 12.55
N ARG A 165 10.05 2.01 12.22
CA ARG A 165 9.28 3.02 12.94
C ARG A 165 7.89 2.49 13.22
N GLY A 166 7.37 2.78 14.41
CA GLY A 166 6.07 2.29 14.83
C GLY A 166 5.97 0.76 14.82
N GLU A 167 4.77 0.27 14.96
CA GLU A 167 4.46 -1.17 15.03
C GLU A 167 3.26 -1.48 14.11
N PRO A 168 3.39 -1.29 12.77
CA PRO A 168 2.29 -1.61 11.87
C PRO A 168 1.96 -3.10 11.94
N GLN A 169 0.68 -3.41 11.87
CA GLN A 169 0.23 -4.79 11.69
C GLN A 169 0.45 -5.22 10.24
N ILE A 170 0.83 -6.48 10.01
CA ILE A 170 1.24 -6.94 8.70
C ILE A 170 0.40 -8.14 8.25
N PHE A 171 -0.20 -8.04 7.06
CA PHE A 171 -0.86 -9.15 6.38
C PHE A 171 -0.05 -9.55 5.16
N ILE A 172 0.32 -10.82 5.06
CA ILE A 172 1.04 -11.36 3.90
C ILE A 172 0.25 -12.54 3.34
N SER A 173 0.09 -12.59 2.01
CA SER A 173 -0.41 -13.78 1.33
C SER A 173 0.53 -14.23 0.22
N HIS A 174 0.51 -15.55 -0.10
CA HIS A 174 1.35 -16.09 -1.18
C HIS A 174 0.76 -17.39 -1.74
N GLY A 175 0.81 -17.54 -3.06
CA GLY A 175 0.43 -18.78 -3.75
C GLY A 175 1.47 -19.88 -3.57
N THR A 176 1.04 -21.08 -3.19
CA THR A 176 1.93 -22.23 -2.94
C THR A 176 2.65 -22.73 -4.21
N SER A 177 2.09 -22.44 -5.38
CA SER A 177 2.62 -22.81 -6.71
C SER A 177 3.03 -21.57 -7.53
N ASP A 178 3.44 -20.47 -6.86
CA ASP A 178 3.90 -19.26 -7.53
C ASP A 178 5.16 -19.51 -8.36
N PRO A 179 5.08 -19.38 -9.70
CA PRO A 179 6.22 -19.64 -10.58
C PRO A 179 7.14 -18.42 -10.76
N VAL A 180 6.69 -17.22 -10.38
CA VAL A 180 7.42 -15.95 -10.55
C VAL A 180 8.26 -15.64 -9.31
N LEU A 181 7.63 -15.71 -8.14
CA LEU A 181 8.27 -15.53 -6.84
C LEU A 181 8.02 -16.80 -5.99
N PRO A 182 8.81 -17.86 -6.18
CA PRO A 182 8.59 -19.11 -5.46
C PRO A 182 8.55 -18.90 -3.94
N ILE A 183 7.48 -19.37 -3.31
CA ILE A 183 7.14 -19.16 -1.89
C ILE A 183 8.19 -19.66 -0.88
N ASN A 184 9.14 -20.46 -1.35
CA ASN A 184 10.13 -21.15 -0.55
C ASN A 184 11.02 -20.18 0.29
N HIS A 185 12.23 -20.61 0.63
CA HIS A 185 13.18 -19.94 1.55
C HIS A 185 13.60 -18.51 1.18
N ARG A 186 13.16 -17.93 0.05
CA ARG A 186 13.56 -16.58 -0.38
C ARG A 186 12.48 -15.53 -0.29
N CYS A 187 11.19 -15.94 -0.30
CA CYS A 187 10.04 -15.07 -0.31
C CYS A 187 9.28 -15.14 1.03
N SER A 188 7.95 -15.22 1.02
CA SER A 188 7.12 -15.09 2.22
C SER A 188 7.48 -16.05 3.36
N ARG A 189 7.84 -17.30 3.07
CA ARG A 189 8.27 -18.26 4.11
C ARG A 189 9.58 -17.88 4.81
N ARG A 190 10.37 -16.95 4.24
CA ARG A 190 11.52 -16.34 4.90
C ARG A 190 11.15 -15.02 5.57
N ILE A 191 10.35 -14.19 4.89
CA ILE A 191 9.98 -12.85 5.34
C ILE A 191 9.16 -12.93 6.64
N VAL A 192 8.14 -13.80 6.69
CA VAL A 192 7.22 -13.91 7.82
C VAL A 192 7.94 -14.23 9.15
N PRO A 193 8.80 -15.25 9.25
CA PRO A 193 9.54 -15.48 10.49
C PRO A 193 10.46 -14.34 10.89
N GLN A 194 11.06 -13.61 9.93
CA GLN A 194 11.89 -12.44 10.22
C GLN A 194 11.08 -11.31 10.86
N LEU A 195 9.88 -11.03 10.33
CA LEU A 195 8.97 -10.02 10.89
C LEU A 195 8.50 -10.40 12.30
N GLN A 196 8.10 -11.66 12.50
CA GLN A 196 7.68 -12.16 13.82
C GLN A 196 8.81 -12.12 14.85
N GLN A 197 10.04 -12.47 14.46
CA GLN A 197 11.21 -12.38 15.33
C GLN A 197 11.56 -10.93 15.72
N THR A 198 11.24 -9.97 14.89
CA THR A 198 11.42 -8.54 15.18
C THR A 198 10.22 -7.90 15.87
N GLY A 199 9.21 -8.70 16.27
CA GLY A 199 8.09 -8.27 17.10
C GLY A 199 6.85 -7.78 16.35
N TYR A 200 6.84 -7.82 14.99
CA TYR A 200 5.66 -7.40 14.25
C TYR A 200 4.52 -8.42 14.36
N ASP A 201 3.30 -7.94 14.65
CA ASP A 201 2.08 -8.73 14.49
C ASP A 201 1.88 -9.04 13.00
N THR A 202 2.10 -10.31 12.63
CA THR A 202 2.13 -10.74 11.23
C THR A 202 1.15 -11.87 11.00
N ARG A 203 0.08 -11.58 10.24
CA ARG A 203 -0.87 -12.55 9.73
C ARG A 203 -0.39 -13.09 8.38
N TYR A 204 -0.32 -14.40 8.25
CA TYR A 204 0.15 -15.06 7.03
C TYR A 204 -0.87 -16.01 6.45
N ARG A 205 -1.14 -15.88 5.15
CA ARG A 205 -2.10 -16.68 4.40
C ARG A 205 -1.45 -17.31 3.17
N GLU A 206 -1.18 -18.61 3.18
CA GLU A 206 -0.88 -19.37 1.96
C GLU A 206 -2.20 -19.81 1.29
N PHE A 207 -2.21 -19.86 -0.04
CA PHE A 207 -3.35 -20.36 -0.83
C PHE A 207 -2.87 -21.24 -1.97
N GLU A 208 -3.69 -22.18 -2.39
CA GLU A 208 -3.42 -22.96 -3.59
C GLU A 208 -3.58 -22.08 -4.83
N GLY A 209 -2.47 -21.84 -5.55
CA GLY A 209 -2.46 -20.97 -6.72
C GLY A 209 -1.08 -20.46 -7.07
N GLY A 210 -1.01 -19.74 -8.19
CA GLY A 210 0.21 -19.12 -8.72
C GLY A 210 0.40 -17.68 -8.25
N HIS A 211 1.00 -16.86 -9.13
CA HIS A 211 1.31 -15.45 -8.88
C HIS A 211 0.08 -14.55 -9.12
N ILE A 212 -0.87 -14.55 -8.21
CA ILE A 212 -2.15 -13.85 -8.31
C ILE A 212 -2.58 -13.27 -6.95
N VAL A 213 -3.61 -12.42 -6.96
CA VAL A 213 -4.36 -12.00 -5.77
C VAL A 213 -5.78 -12.58 -5.86
N PRO A 214 -6.11 -13.67 -5.16
CA PRO A 214 -7.46 -14.23 -5.14
C PRO A 214 -8.45 -13.27 -4.48
N ALA A 215 -9.70 -13.29 -4.95
CA ALA A 215 -10.75 -12.41 -4.44
C ALA A 215 -11.12 -12.67 -2.97
N ASP A 216 -11.01 -13.90 -2.49
CA ASP A 216 -11.20 -14.24 -1.07
C ASP A 216 -10.07 -13.71 -0.19
N VAL A 217 -8.84 -13.73 -0.69
CA VAL A 217 -7.66 -13.19 0.00
C VAL A 217 -7.72 -11.66 0.10
N SER A 218 -8.07 -10.96 -1.00
CA SER A 218 -8.24 -9.51 -0.94
C SER A 218 -9.38 -9.11 0.00
N ARG A 219 -10.48 -9.84 0.01
CA ARG A 219 -11.60 -9.64 0.96
C ARG A 219 -11.17 -9.89 2.40
N GLU A 220 -10.41 -10.95 2.67
CA GLU A 220 -9.88 -11.26 4.01
C GLU A 220 -9.01 -10.12 4.51
N ALA A 221 -8.11 -9.59 3.67
CA ALA A 221 -7.25 -8.47 4.02
C ALA A 221 -8.04 -7.19 4.33
N MET A 222 -9.10 -6.87 3.55
CA MET A 222 -9.95 -5.69 3.80
C MET A 222 -10.82 -5.86 5.03
N THR A 223 -11.36 -7.05 5.28
CA THR A 223 -12.06 -7.37 6.52
C THR A 223 -11.13 -7.16 7.72
N TRP A 224 -9.92 -7.69 7.64
CA TRP A 224 -8.93 -7.54 8.71
C TRP A 224 -8.60 -6.08 8.99
N LEU A 225 -8.36 -5.25 7.95
CA LEU A 225 -8.08 -3.82 8.09
C LEU A 225 -9.24 -3.07 8.76
N THR A 226 -10.49 -3.45 8.49
CA THR A 226 -11.67 -2.66 8.90
C THR A 226 -12.32 -3.14 10.20
N THR A 227 -12.04 -4.37 10.66
CA THR A 227 -12.66 -4.95 11.86
C THR A 227 -11.81 -4.81 13.12
N GLN A 228 -10.54 -4.48 13.01
CA GLN A 228 -9.71 -4.20 14.18
C GLN A 228 -9.93 -2.75 14.64
N ALA A 229 -10.47 -2.62 15.83
CA ALA A 229 -10.63 -1.36 16.56
C ALA A 229 -9.57 -1.28 17.65
#